data_2def5eadfc591cd78648d60f3277d6fd
#
_entry.id   2def5eadfc591cd78648d60f3277d6fd
#
_cell.length_a   1.000
_cell.length_b   1.000
_cell.length_c   1.000
_cell.angle_alpha   90.00
_cell.angle_beta   90.00
_cell.angle_gamma   90.00
#
_symmetry.space_group_name_H-M   'P 1'
#
loop_
_entity.id
_entity.type
_entity.pdbx_description
1 polymer ?
#
loop_
_entity_poly.entity_id
_entity_poly.type
_entity_poly.pdbx_seq_one_letter_code
_entity_poly.pdbx_strand_id
1 'polypeptide(L)'
;MRPAISFILAISPLLITPEIPWSKSKSGGGVIVYTRPVVGSDIKEIKATFELSCSMNSAVACVTDITNYPKWIYATSESRVLKVISPTEITIYQRINTPWPLDDRDICGHYVMKQDPTTLDINITTHAEPKLVPNKAGVVRIQFNRTIWNIKPLAKNKLYCEYYITFDPAGTVPAWMINLFISEGPYSSLTKLIQEVKQPKYANIKHSWIKEKHP
;
A
#
# COMPACT_ATOMS: atom_id res chain seq x y z
N MET A 1 3.02 -9.06 -67.88
CA MET A 1 1.97 -8.93 -66.85
C MET A 1 2.54 -9.45 -65.51
N ARG A 2 2.77 -8.59 -64.54
CA ARG A 2 3.24 -8.94 -63.20
C ARG A 2 2.02 -8.98 -62.26
N PRO A 3 1.80 -10.01 -61.42
CA PRO A 3 0.71 -10.02 -60.49
C PRO A 3 0.98 -9.06 -59.34
N ALA A 4 0.01 -8.23 -59.00
CA ALA A 4 0.02 -7.38 -57.79
C ALA A 4 -0.28 -8.25 -56.59
N ILE A 5 0.66 -8.29 -55.65
CA ILE A 5 0.45 -8.93 -54.36
C ILE A 5 -0.18 -7.90 -53.43
N SER A 6 -1.48 -8.11 -53.14
CA SER A 6 -2.20 -7.31 -52.13
C SER A 6 -1.85 -7.85 -50.73
N PHE A 7 -1.15 -7.05 -49.94
CA PHE A 7 -0.94 -7.28 -48.52
C PHE A 7 -2.24 -6.94 -47.74
N ILE A 8 -2.94 -7.93 -47.26
CA ILE A 8 -4.05 -7.74 -46.31
C ILE A 8 -3.42 -7.57 -44.91
N LEU A 9 -3.46 -6.34 -44.42
CA LEU A 9 -3.07 -6.04 -43.02
C LEU A 9 -4.18 -6.60 -42.09
N ALA A 10 -3.90 -7.72 -41.43
CA ALA A 10 -4.79 -8.26 -40.40
C ALA A 10 -4.71 -7.38 -39.15
N ILE A 11 -5.71 -6.55 -38.93
CA ILE A 11 -5.90 -5.79 -37.69
C ILE A 11 -6.39 -6.78 -36.64
N SER A 12 -5.50 -7.26 -35.77
CA SER A 12 -5.89 -8.02 -34.56
C SER A 12 -6.67 -7.10 -33.63
N PRO A 13 -7.91 -7.45 -33.25
CA PRO A 13 -8.64 -6.69 -32.25
C PRO A 13 -7.89 -6.78 -30.91
N LEU A 14 -7.53 -5.62 -30.34
CA LEU A 14 -7.11 -5.55 -28.94
C LEU A 14 -8.30 -6.02 -28.10
N LEU A 15 -8.18 -7.18 -27.49
CA LEU A 15 -9.13 -7.65 -26.47
C LEU A 15 -8.98 -6.74 -25.23
N ILE A 16 -9.82 -5.73 -25.15
CA ILE A 16 -9.96 -4.93 -23.91
C ILE A 16 -10.70 -5.85 -22.93
N THR A 17 -9.94 -6.48 -22.03
CA THR A 17 -10.55 -7.17 -20.89
C THR A 17 -11.24 -6.13 -20.01
N PRO A 18 -12.55 -6.25 -19.76
CA PRO A 18 -13.24 -5.28 -18.91
C PRO A 18 -12.62 -5.27 -17.52
N GLU A 19 -12.30 -4.06 -17.04
CA GLU A 19 -11.76 -3.90 -15.69
C GLU A 19 -12.85 -4.27 -14.67
N ILE A 20 -12.51 -5.19 -13.73
CA ILE A 20 -13.44 -5.58 -12.67
C ILE A 20 -13.68 -4.37 -11.76
N PRO A 21 -14.95 -3.95 -11.57
CA PRO A 21 -15.24 -2.74 -10.80
C PRO A 21 -14.95 -2.93 -9.31
N TRP A 22 -14.57 -1.82 -8.67
CA TRP A 22 -14.42 -1.75 -7.22
C TRP A 22 -15.78 -1.74 -6.53
N SER A 23 -15.95 -2.59 -5.52
CA SER A 23 -17.14 -2.64 -4.66
C SER A 23 -16.82 -2.03 -3.30
N LYS A 24 -17.62 -1.07 -2.85
CA LYS A 24 -17.49 -0.47 -1.53
C LYS A 24 -17.73 -1.53 -0.46
N SER A 25 -16.77 -1.70 0.44
CA SER A 25 -16.80 -2.71 1.49
C SER A 25 -17.02 -2.12 2.89
N LYS A 26 -16.33 -1.01 3.22
CA LYS A 26 -16.45 -0.36 4.52
C LYS A 26 -16.26 1.14 4.40
N SER A 27 -16.93 1.94 5.26
CA SER A 27 -16.70 3.40 5.31
C SER A 27 -17.01 3.98 6.67
N GLY A 28 -16.32 5.06 7.04
CA GLY A 28 -16.47 5.82 8.27
C GLY A 28 -15.16 6.49 8.64
N GLY A 29 -15.17 7.40 9.62
CA GLY A 29 -13.96 8.07 10.11
C GLY A 29 -13.11 8.78 9.05
N GLY A 30 -13.72 9.19 7.92
CA GLY A 30 -13.00 9.80 6.80
C GLY A 30 -12.35 8.81 5.84
N VAL A 31 -12.52 7.50 6.02
CA VAL A 31 -11.95 6.44 5.18
C VAL A 31 -13.05 5.68 4.44
N ILE A 32 -12.84 5.41 3.16
CA ILE A 32 -13.69 4.50 2.37
C ILE A 32 -12.80 3.37 1.86
N VAL A 33 -13.19 2.13 2.16
CA VAL A 33 -12.50 0.92 1.69
C VAL A 33 -13.34 0.22 0.64
N TYR A 34 -12.69 -0.17 -0.44
CA TYR A 34 -13.24 -0.93 -1.55
C TYR A 34 -12.47 -2.24 -1.70
N THR A 35 -13.15 -3.24 -2.25
CA THR A 35 -12.52 -4.51 -2.64
C THR A 35 -12.93 -4.87 -4.05
N ARG A 36 -12.09 -5.66 -4.75
CA ARG A 36 -12.47 -6.31 -6.01
C ARG A 36 -11.79 -7.67 -6.14
N PRO A 37 -12.39 -8.62 -6.87
CA PRO A 37 -11.72 -9.87 -7.23
C PRO A 37 -10.46 -9.60 -8.05
N VAL A 38 -9.47 -10.49 -7.93
CA VAL A 38 -8.24 -10.50 -8.72
C VAL A 38 -8.22 -11.76 -9.58
N VAL A 39 -7.99 -11.62 -10.87
CA VAL A 39 -7.87 -12.77 -11.78
C VAL A 39 -6.69 -13.64 -11.33
N GLY A 40 -6.97 -14.94 -11.12
CA GLY A 40 -5.94 -15.91 -10.70
C GLY A 40 -5.64 -15.89 -9.19
N SER A 41 -6.44 -15.19 -8.37
CA SER A 41 -6.33 -15.21 -6.91
C SER A 41 -7.71 -15.31 -6.26
N ASP A 42 -7.82 -16.16 -5.24
CA ASP A 42 -9.02 -16.24 -4.41
C ASP A 42 -9.09 -15.10 -3.37
N ILE A 43 -8.00 -14.36 -3.18
CA ILE A 43 -7.93 -13.20 -2.28
C ILE A 43 -8.22 -11.94 -3.09
N LYS A 44 -9.17 -11.15 -2.59
CA LYS A 44 -9.51 -9.84 -3.17
C LYS A 44 -8.36 -8.85 -2.97
N GLU A 45 -8.22 -7.91 -3.88
CA GLU A 45 -7.41 -6.72 -3.63
C GLU A 45 -8.25 -5.61 -2.98
N ILE A 46 -7.55 -4.69 -2.32
CA ILE A 46 -8.12 -3.61 -1.54
C ILE A 46 -7.68 -2.28 -2.13
N LYS A 47 -8.62 -1.34 -2.16
CA LYS A 47 -8.36 0.09 -2.34
C LYS A 47 -8.98 0.83 -1.17
N ALA A 48 -8.27 1.82 -0.63
CA ALA A 48 -8.87 2.77 0.31
C ALA A 48 -8.62 4.20 -0.16
N THR A 49 -9.58 5.08 0.15
CA THR A 49 -9.47 6.53 -0.14
C THR A 49 -9.77 7.32 1.12
N PHE A 50 -9.02 8.40 1.34
CA PHE A 50 -9.17 9.28 2.49
C PHE A 50 -8.44 10.60 2.26
N GLU A 51 -8.70 11.60 3.12
CA GLU A 51 -7.99 12.88 3.10
C GLU A 51 -7.13 13.04 4.37
N LEU A 52 -6.01 13.75 4.23
CA LEU A 52 -5.16 14.17 5.33
C LEU A 52 -5.10 15.71 5.40
N SER A 53 -5.20 16.23 6.61
CA SER A 53 -5.05 17.67 6.88
C SER A 53 -3.65 17.94 7.45
N CYS A 54 -2.63 17.82 6.59
CA CYS A 54 -1.22 18.05 6.93
C CYS A 54 -0.40 18.35 5.68
N SER A 55 0.87 18.74 5.85
CA SER A 55 1.82 18.92 4.75
C SER A 55 2.20 17.56 4.13
N MET A 56 2.70 17.58 2.90
CA MET A 56 3.23 16.38 2.23
C MET A 56 4.40 15.78 3.03
N ASN A 57 5.29 16.62 3.55
CA ASN A 57 6.39 16.19 4.40
C ASN A 57 5.90 15.45 5.66
N SER A 58 4.86 15.98 6.33
CA SER A 58 4.29 15.33 7.52
C SER A 58 3.65 13.97 7.18
N ALA A 59 2.93 13.89 6.05
CA ALA A 59 2.30 12.66 5.61
C ALA A 59 3.34 11.57 5.34
N VAL A 60 4.38 11.90 4.56
CA VAL A 60 5.47 10.96 4.24
C VAL A 60 6.23 10.57 5.51
N ALA A 61 6.55 11.53 6.38
CA ALA A 61 7.23 11.24 7.64
C ALA A 61 6.43 10.25 8.52
N CYS A 62 5.10 10.41 8.60
CA CYS A 62 4.25 9.50 9.36
C CYS A 62 4.17 8.11 8.73
N VAL A 63 3.99 8.03 7.41
CA VAL A 63 3.89 6.74 6.67
C VAL A 63 5.22 5.99 6.69
N THR A 64 6.36 6.69 6.79
CA THR A 64 7.69 6.08 6.80
C THR A 64 8.32 5.97 8.20
N ASP A 65 7.62 6.37 9.25
CA ASP A 65 8.01 6.12 10.65
C ASP A 65 7.72 4.66 11.02
N ILE A 66 8.54 3.77 10.47
CA ILE A 66 8.35 2.31 10.54
C ILE A 66 8.28 1.84 12.00
N THR A 67 9.09 2.39 12.88
CA THR A 67 9.13 1.98 14.30
C THR A 67 7.83 2.31 15.05
N ASN A 68 7.02 3.21 14.50
CA ASN A 68 5.74 3.62 15.06
C ASN A 68 4.54 2.82 14.53
N TYR A 69 4.72 1.89 13.60
CA TYR A 69 3.65 1.09 13.01
C TYR A 69 2.75 0.36 14.02
N PRO A 70 3.29 -0.20 15.14
CA PRO A 70 2.44 -0.83 16.15
C PRO A 70 1.36 0.07 16.75
N LYS A 71 1.49 1.40 16.66
CA LYS A 71 0.50 2.34 17.18
C LYS A 71 -0.70 2.53 16.26
N TRP A 72 -0.50 2.43 14.94
CA TRP A 72 -1.57 2.75 14.00
C TRP A 72 -1.88 1.66 12.97
N ILE A 73 -0.92 0.82 12.58
CA ILE A 73 -1.19 -0.31 11.69
C ILE A 73 -1.84 -1.45 12.47
N TYR A 74 -2.99 -1.88 12.01
CA TYR A 74 -3.78 -2.96 12.60
C TYR A 74 -2.94 -4.22 12.80
N ALA A 75 -3.07 -4.83 13.99
CA ALA A 75 -2.43 -6.08 14.39
C ALA A 75 -0.88 -6.09 14.29
N THR A 76 -0.22 -4.98 14.04
CA THR A 76 1.25 -4.92 14.04
C THR A 76 1.77 -4.95 15.46
N SER A 77 2.65 -5.92 15.77
CA SER A 77 3.30 -6.06 17.08
C SER A 77 4.75 -5.61 17.11
N GLU A 78 5.45 -5.74 15.99
CA GLU A 78 6.86 -5.35 15.84
C GLU A 78 7.06 -4.76 14.45
N SER A 79 7.86 -3.70 14.36
CA SER A 79 8.34 -3.18 13.09
C SER A 79 9.65 -2.44 13.26
N ARG A 80 10.52 -2.55 12.27
CA ARG A 80 11.83 -1.89 12.26
C ARG A 80 12.35 -1.70 10.86
N VAL A 81 13.19 -0.69 10.70
CA VAL A 81 14.00 -0.52 9.49
C VAL A 81 15.12 -1.55 9.51
N LEU A 82 15.28 -2.30 8.42
CA LEU A 82 16.40 -3.23 8.22
C LEU A 82 17.61 -2.51 7.63
N LYS A 83 17.33 -1.67 6.60
CA LYS A 83 18.38 -0.90 5.92
C LYS A 83 17.78 0.37 5.32
N VAL A 84 18.50 1.46 5.44
CA VAL A 84 18.31 2.69 4.66
C VAL A 84 19.25 2.62 3.47
N ILE A 85 18.69 2.54 2.26
CA ILE A 85 19.45 2.45 1.00
C ILE A 85 19.69 3.87 0.48
N SER A 86 18.67 4.71 0.51
CA SER A 86 18.72 6.12 0.13
C SER A 86 17.64 6.90 0.89
N PRO A 87 17.57 8.24 0.77
CA PRO A 87 16.46 9.03 1.35
C PRO A 87 15.07 8.63 0.87
N THR A 88 14.98 7.93 -0.26
CA THR A 88 13.72 7.50 -0.89
C THR A 88 13.57 5.98 -0.98
N GLU A 89 14.47 5.22 -0.31
CA GLU A 89 14.49 3.77 -0.45
C GLU A 89 14.95 3.10 0.86
N ILE A 90 14.09 2.26 1.43
CA ILE A 90 14.37 1.54 2.67
C ILE A 90 13.85 0.11 2.61
N THR A 91 14.46 -0.78 3.38
CA THR A 91 13.91 -2.10 3.65
C THR A 91 13.49 -2.21 5.12
N ILE A 92 12.40 -2.94 5.34
CA ILE A 92 11.78 -3.05 6.66
C ILE A 92 11.45 -4.50 7.02
N TYR A 93 11.24 -4.70 8.30
CA TYR A 93 10.60 -5.88 8.87
C TYR A 93 9.36 -5.46 9.65
N GLN A 94 8.28 -6.24 9.52
CA GLN A 94 7.03 -6.05 10.27
C GLN A 94 6.49 -7.42 10.68
N ARG A 95 6.04 -7.55 11.95
CA ARG A 95 5.31 -8.71 12.47
C ARG A 95 3.86 -8.33 12.71
N ILE A 96 2.96 -9.23 12.30
CA ILE A 96 1.52 -9.07 12.36
C ILE A 96 0.97 -10.18 13.25
N ASN A 97 0.32 -9.81 14.34
CA ASN A 97 -0.36 -10.76 15.21
C ASN A 97 -1.60 -11.31 14.50
N THR A 98 -1.77 -12.59 14.57
CA THR A 98 -2.93 -13.28 13.99
C THR A 98 -3.70 -13.98 15.11
N PRO A 99 -5.06 -13.93 15.12
CA PRO A 99 -5.85 -14.62 16.13
C PRO A 99 -5.58 -16.13 16.12
N TRP A 100 -5.51 -16.71 17.30
CA TRP A 100 -5.46 -18.17 17.46
C TRP A 100 -6.63 -18.84 16.71
N PRO A 101 -6.47 -19.98 16.02
CA PRO A 101 -5.29 -20.89 16.04
C PRO A 101 -4.24 -20.63 14.96
N LEU A 102 -4.22 -19.48 14.34
CA LEU A 102 -3.28 -19.16 13.27
C LEU A 102 -1.96 -18.63 13.85
N ASP A 103 -0.83 -19.07 13.29
CA ASP A 103 0.47 -18.48 13.57
C ASP A 103 0.49 -17.01 13.20
N ASP A 104 1.33 -16.21 13.87
CA ASP A 104 1.63 -14.84 13.43
C ASP A 104 2.22 -14.83 12.01
N ARG A 105 2.10 -13.68 11.35
CA ARG A 105 2.74 -13.43 10.06
C ARG A 105 3.86 -12.42 10.24
N ASP A 106 4.86 -12.52 9.36
CA ASP A 106 5.81 -11.43 9.19
C ASP A 106 6.03 -11.12 7.71
N ILE A 107 6.50 -9.90 7.48
CA ILE A 107 6.82 -9.40 6.15
C ILE A 107 8.16 -8.66 6.21
N CYS A 108 9.01 -8.92 5.23
CA CYS A 108 10.11 -8.04 4.87
C CYS A 108 9.69 -7.27 3.63
N GLY A 109 9.72 -5.96 3.70
CA GLY A 109 9.25 -5.10 2.62
C GLY A 109 10.35 -4.17 2.12
N HIS A 110 10.36 -3.92 0.83
CA HIS A 110 11.20 -2.93 0.18
C HIS A 110 10.33 -1.74 -0.25
N TYR A 111 10.60 -0.58 0.32
CA TYR A 111 9.89 0.68 0.08
C TYR A 111 10.66 1.53 -0.92
N VAL A 112 9.97 1.99 -1.94
CA VAL A 112 10.49 2.96 -2.91
C VAL A 112 9.52 4.14 -2.99
N MET A 113 10.03 5.34 -2.79
CA MET A 113 9.29 6.59 -2.77
C MET A 113 9.69 7.46 -3.97
N LYS A 114 8.71 8.06 -4.65
CA LYS A 114 8.95 8.95 -5.78
C LYS A 114 7.98 10.13 -5.72
N GLN A 115 8.44 11.31 -6.07
CA GLN A 115 7.59 12.48 -6.30
C GLN A 115 7.57 12.83 -7.79
N ASP A 116 6.37 13.03 -8.33
CA ASP A 116 6.20 13.57 -9.66
C ASP A 116 6.59 15.06 -9.64
N PRO A 117 7.53 15.50 -10.49
CA PRO A 117 8.01 16.88 -10.45
C PRO A 117 6.99 17.92 -10.94
N THR A 118 5.95 17.49 -11.66
CA THR A 118 4.92 18.36 -12.25
C THR A 118 3.68 18.44 -11.37
N THR A 119 3.12 17.29 -10.99
CA THR A 119 1.89 17.22 -10.18
C THR A 119 2.18 17.34 -8.68
N LEU A 120 3.42 17.08 -8.26
CA LEU A 120 3.89 16.94 -6.88
C LEU A 120 3.25 15.77 -6.13
N ASP A 121 2.58 14.88 -6.83
CA ASP A 121 2.06 13.65 -6.25
C ASP A 121 3.22 12.79 -5.74
N ILE A 122 3.03 12.16 -4.59
CA ILE A 122 3.98 11.17 -4.09
C ILE A 122 3.39 9.78 -4.25
N ASN A 123 4.18 8.91 -4.86
CA ASN A 123 3.94 7.49 -4.94
C ASN A 123 4.93 6.76 -4.00
N ILE A 124 4.39 5.91 -3.11
CA ILE A 124 5.18 5.00 -2.28
C ILE A 124 4.76 3.59 -2.65
N THR A 125 5.68 2.80 -3.16
CA THR A 125 5.46 1.38 -3.46
C THR A 125 6.22 0.52 -2.46
N THR A 126 5.57 -0.56 -2.02
CA THR A 126 6.23 -1.58 -1.22
C THR A 126 5.97 -2.93 -1.87
N HIS A 127 6.99 -3.76 -1.93
CA HIS A 127 6.86 -5.16 -2.30
C HIS A 127 7.57 -6.06 -1.29
N ALA A 128 7.11 -7.29 -1.17
CA ALA A 128 7.73 -8.26 -0.28
C ALA A 128 9.09 -8.70 -0.82
N GLU A 129 10.08 -8.73 0.07
CA GLU A 129 11.40 -9.34 -0.14
C GLU A 129 11.66 -10.37 0.97
N PRO A 130 11.09 -11.58 0.87
CA PRO A 130 11.02 -12.53 1.97
C PRO A 130 12.38 -13.05 2.46
N LYS A 131 13.44 -12.87 1.67
CA LYS A 131 14.80 -13.39 1.98
C LYS A 131 15.69 -12.39 2.74
N LEU A 132 15.21 -11.18 3.08
CA LEU A 132 16.05 -10.16 3.74
C LEU A 132 16.51 -10.56 5.15
N VAL A 133 15.70 -11.35 5.86
CA VAL A 133 16.09 -11.90 7.17
C VAL A 133 15.65 -13.37 7.27
N PRO A 134 16.30 -14.19 8.10
CA PRO A 134 15.90 -15.57 8.33
C PRO A 134 14.46 -15.69 8.82
N ASN A 135 13.80 -16.80 8.49
CA ASN A 135 12.47 -17.14 9.03
C ASN A 135 12.56 -17.37 10.54
N LYS A 136 11.50 -17.02 11.26
CA LYS A 136 11.34 -17.28 12.70
C LYS A 136 10.41 -18.48 12.91
N ALA A 137 10.72 -19.35 13.86
CA ALA A 137 9.83 -20.44 14.26
C ALA A 137 8.49 -19.90 14.77
N GLY A 138 7.36 -20.55 14.41
CA GLY A 138 6.02 -20.11 14.78
C GLY A 138 5.56 -18.81 14.12
N VAL A 139 6.20 -18.41 13.01
CA VAL A 139 5.82 -17.22 12.24
C VAL A 139 5.84 -17.56 10.75
N VAL A 140 4.73 -17.30 10.07
CA VAL A 140 4.59 -17.54 8.63
C VAL A 140 5.08 -16.30 7.87
N ARG A 141 6.11 -16.46 7.03
CA ARG A 141 6.65 -15.40 6.17
C ARG A 141 5.76 -15.16 4.98
N ILE A 142 5.21 -13.95 4.85
CA ILE A 142 4.48 -13.50 3.67
C ILE A 142 5.45 -13.44 2.47
N GLN A 143 5.12 -14.19 1.41
CA GLN A 143 5.93 -14.30 0.20
C GLN A 143 5.58 -13.23 -0.83
N PHE A 144 4.31 -12.81 -0.87
CA PHE A 144 3.82 -11.81 -1.80
C PHE A 144 2.99 -10.76 -1.05
N ASN A 145 3.43 -9.54 -1.16
CA ASN A 145 2.70 -8.34 -0.75
C ASN A 145 3.11 -7.19 -1.67
N ARG A 146 2.14 -6.44 -2.11
CA ARG A 146 2.35 -5.18 -2.81
C ARG A 146 1.42 -4.13 -2.23
N THR A 147 1.99 -3.03 -1.75
CA THR A 147 1.21 -1.85 -1.37
C THR A 147 1.59 -0.66 -2.24
N ILE A 148 0.63 0.21 -2.50
CA ILE A 148 0.84 1.45 -3.24
C ILE A 148 0.11 2.56 -2.49
N TRP A 149 0.82 3.62 -2.19
CA TRP A 149 0.26 4.89 -1.75
C TRP A 149 0.37 5.89 -2.88
N ASN A 150 -0.73 6.55 -3.20
CA ASN A 150 -0.74 7.73 -4.06
C ASN A 150 -1.24 8.89 -3.21
N ILE A 151 -0.36 9.85 -2.92
CA ILE A 151 -0.64 11.02 -2.09
C ILE A 151 -0.63 12.25 -2.98
N LYS A 152 -1.79 12.87 -3.16
CA LYS A 152 -2.01 13.99 -4.09
C LYS A 152 -2.27 15.29 -3.34
N PRO A 153 -1.51 16.36 -3.58
CA PRO A 153 -1.75 17.64 -2.94
C PRO A 153 -2.97 18.34 -3.56
N LEU A 154 -4.08 18.45 -2.82
CA LEU A 154 -5.26 19.21 -3.24
C LEU A 154 -5.06 20.71 -3.03
N ALA A 155 -4.62 21.09 -1.83
CA ALA A 155 -4.34 22.46 -1.43
C ALA A 155 -3.23 22.47 -0.36
N LYS A 156 -2.86 23.67 0.14
CA LYS A 156 -1.93 23.76 1.26
C LYS A 156 -2.46 22.97 2.46
N ASN A 157 -1.64 22.05 2.97
CA ASN A 157 -1.98 21.15 4.07
C ASN A 157 -3.27 20.34 3.87
N LYS A 158 -3.64 20.06 2.62
CA LYS A 158 -4.76 19.19 2.29
C LYS A 158 -4.34 18.19 1.22
N LEU A 159 -4.39 16.91 1.55
CA LEU A 159 -3.96 15.82 0.70
C LEU A 159 -5.12 14.86 0.46
N TYR A 160 -5.22 14.32 -0.75
CA TYR A 160 -6.05 13.18 -1.08
C TYR A 160 -5.15 11.94 -1.21
N CYS A 161 -5.54 10.87 -0.55
CA CYS A 161 -4.76 9.65 -0.49
C CYS A 161 -5.54 8.47 -1.07
N GLU A 162 -4.87 7.69 -1.90
CA GLU A 162 -5.31 6.37 -2.31
C GLU A 162 -4.29 5.35 -1.81
N TYR A 163 -4.79 4.30 -1.20
CA TYR A 163 -3.99 3.18 -0.70
C TYR A 163 -4.47 1.90 -1.34
N TYR A 164 -3.56 1.14 -1.93
CA TYR A 164 -3.84 -0.15 -2.54
C TYR A 164 -3.02 -1.23 -1.88
N ILE A 165 -3.61 -2.41 -1.69
CA ILE A 165 -2.91 -3.58 -1.20
C ILE A 165 -3.39 -4.84 -1.90
N THR A 166 -2.42 -5.62 -2.37
CA THR A 166 -2.60 -6.98 -2.89
C THR A 166 -1.60 -7.86 -2.15
N PHE A 167 -2.05 -8.96 -1.57
CA PHE A 167 -1.18 -9.83 -0.80
C PHE A 167 -1.66 -11.28 -0.82
N ASP A 168 -0.73 -12.20 -0.53
CA ASP A 168 -1.01 -13.58 -0.21
C ASP A 168 -0.68 -13.77 1.27
N PRO A 169 -1.66 -14.14 2.12
CA PRO A 169 -1.45 -14.32 3.56
C PRO A 169 -0.50 -15.48 3.87
N ALA A 170 -0.18 -16.30 2.90
CA ALA A 170 0.57 -17.56 3.01
C ALA A 170 -0.05 -18.56 4.03
N GLY A 171 0.46 -19.79 4.02
CA GLY A 171 -0.05 -20.84 4.90
C GLY A 171 -1.43 -21.38 4.46
N THR A 172 -2.10 -22.08 5.36
CA THR A 172 -3.35 -22.84 5.09
C THR A 172 -4.62 -22.08 5.47
N VAL A 173 -4.63 -20.75 5.33
CA VAL A 173 -5.83 -19.96 5.69
C VAL A 173 -6.81 -19.95 4.52
N PRO A 174 -8.07 -20.39 4.72
CA PRO A 174 -9.06 -20.35 3.66
C PRO A 174 -9.32 -18.93 3.16
N ALA A 175 -9.37 -18.73 1.85
CA ALA A 175 -9.57 -17.43 1.22
C ALA A 175 -10.87 -16.74 1.67
N TRP A 176 -11.97 -17.51 1.88
CA TRP A 176 -13.22 -16.94 2.36
C TRP A 176 -13.08 -16.26 3.73
N MET A 177 -12.25 -16.83 4.62
CA MET A 177 -12.00 -16.27 5.96
C MET A 177 -11.21 -14.96 5.84
N ILE A 178 -10.19 -14.92 4.98
CA ILE A 178 -9.44 -13.69 4.71
C ILE A 178 -10.37 -12.62 4.14
N ASN A 179 -11.16 -12.96 3.12
CA ASN A 179 -12.06 -12.03 2.45
C ASN A 179 -13.19 -11.49 3.36
N LEU A 180 -13.55 -12.20 4.43
CA LEU A 180 -14.54 -11.76 5.40
C LEU A 180 -14.04 -10.53 6.20
N PHE A 181 -12.74 -10.51 6.52
CA PHE A 181 -12.12 -9.46 7.35
C PHE A 181 -11.16 -8.55 6.59
N ILE A 182 -11.01 -8.75 5.29
CA ILE A 182 -9.98 -8.09 4.48
C ILE A 182 -10.01 -6.55 4.54
N SER A 183 -11.18 -5.97 4.75
CA SER A 183 -11.37 -4.52 4.84
C SER A 183 -11.09 -3.94 6.22
N GLU A 184 -11.09 -4.78 7.28
CA GLU A 184 -10.98 -4.33 8.66
C GLU A 184 -9.60 -3.75 8.97
N GLY A 185 -8.56 -4.44 8.56
CA GLY A 185 -7.18 -4.00 8.78
C GLY A 185 -6.89 -2.63 8.18
N PRO A 186 -7.09 -2.43 6.86
CA PRO A 186 -6.91 -1.13 6.22
C PRO A 186 -7.80 -0.04 6.80
N TYR A 187 -9.08 -0.32 7.05
CA TYR A 187 -10.00 0.66 7.64
C TYR A 187 -9.51 1.15 9.01
N SER A 188 -9.19 0.21 9.92
CA SER A 188 -8.69 0.55 11.26
C SER A 188 -7.37 1.29 11.21
N SER A 189 -6.43 0.83 10.36
CA SER A 189 -5.11 1.45 10.21
C SER A 189 -5.22 2.89 9.72
N LEU A 190 -5.97 3.12 8.64
CA LEU A 190 -6.06 4.43 8.00
C LEU A 190 -6.87 5.43 8.85
N THR A 191 -7.89 4.96 9.57
CA THR A 191 -8.61 5.80 10.54
C THR A 191 -7.68 6.28 11.67
N LYS A 192 -6.78 5.41 12.15
CA LYS A 192 -5.76 5.79 13.14
C LYS A 192 -4.69 6.70 12.53
N LEU A 193 -4.27 6.46 11.29
CA LEU A 193 -3.29 7.29 10.59
C LEU A 193 -3.74 8.75 10.48
N ILE A 194 -5.05 9.00 10.19
CA ILE A 194 -5.62 10.36 10.13
C ILE A 194 -5.42 11.12 11.45
N GLN A 195 -5.36 10.42 12.57
CA GLN A 195 -5.08 11.04 13.87
C GLN A 195 -3.57 11.07 14.16
N GLU A 196 -2.84 9.99 13.83
CA GLU A 196 -1.41 9.87 14.08
C GLU A 196 -0.60 10.97 13.37
N VAL A 197 -0.96 11.29 12.12
CA VAL A 197 -0.25 12.32 11.34
C VAL A 197 -0.29 13.71 11.97
N LYS A 198 -1.23 13.96 12.89
CA LYS A 198 -1.38 15.23 13.63
C LYS A 198 -0.43 15.35 14.82
N GLN A 199 0.33 14.29 15.14
CA GLN A 199 1.28 14.32 16.26
C GLN A 199 2.36 15.38 16.01
N PRO A 200 2.76 16.14 17.06
CA PRO A 200 3.75 17.22 16.94
C PRO A 200 5.09 16.76 16.32
N LYS A 201 5.46 15.50 16.52
CA LYS A 201 6.71 14.94 15.99
C LYS A 201 6.81 14.98 14.46
N TYR A 202 5.68 15.07 13.74
CA TYR A 202 5.65 15.15 12.28
C TYR A 202 5.52 16.57 11.73
N ALA A 203 5.13 17.53 12.55
CA ALA A 203 4.73 18.88 12.11
C ALA A 203 5.83 19.67 11.38
N ASN A 204 7.11 19.48 11.79
CA ASN A 204 8.25 20.26 11.30
C ASN A 204 9.28 19.44 10.53
N ILE A 205 8.95 18.19 10.19
CA ILE A 205 9.86 17.35 9.40
C ILE A 205 9.92 17.87 7.97
N LYS A 206 11.12 17.89 7.41
CA LYS A 206 11.38 18.23 6.01
C LYS A 206 12.27 17.18 5.38
N HIS A 207 11.83 16.66 4.26
CA HIS A 207 12.62 15.78 3.40
C HIS A 207 13.19 16.60 2.25
N SER A 208 14.50 16.53 2.01
CA SER A 208 15.18 17.32 0.97
C SER A 208 14.68 17.03 -0.46
N TRP A 209 14.08 15.85 -0.68
CA TRP A 209 13.55 15.44 -1.97
C TRP A 209 12.06 15.78 -2.18
N ILE A 210 11.35 16.28 -1.15
CA ILE A 210 9.93 16.65 -1.25
C ILE A 210 9.79 18.14 -1.53
N LYS A 211 9.10 18.45 -2.60
CA LYS A 211 8.61 19.79 -2.91
C LYS A 211 7.16 19.91 -2.45
N GLU A 212 6.86 20.94 -1.68
CA GLU A 212 5.50 21.25 -1.25
C GLU A 212 4.77 22.11 -2.30
N LYS A 213 3.44 21.92 -2.35
CA LYS A 213 2.59 22.83 -3.13
C LYS A 213 2.53 24.17 -2.41
N HIS A 214 3.04 25.20 -3.04
CA HIS A 214 2.88 26.58 -2.56
C HIS A 214 1.42 27.04 -2.69
N PRO A 215 0.97 27.98 -1.86
CA PRO A 215 -0.38 28.52 -1.94
C PRO A 215 -0.65 29.25 -3.26
#